data_31fa70224500f0e3fd63e637e6bc3603
#
_entry.id   31fa70224500f0e3fd63e637e6bc3603
#
_cell.length_a   1.000
_cell.length_b   1.000
_cell.length_c   1.000
_cell.angle_alpha   90.00
_cell.angle_beta   90.00
_cell.angle_gamma   90.00
#
_symmetry.space_group_name_H-M   'P 1'
#
loop_
_entity.id
_entity.type
_entity.pdbx_description
1 polymer ?
#
loop_
_entity_poly.entity_id
_entity_poly.type
_entity_poly.pdbx_seq_one_letter_code
_entity_poly.pdbx_strand_id
1 'polypeptide(L)'
;QYVFDLLKNTNSSGIIYVRTRKDAEDLSYFLKTKKLQNVDFFHAGLSTKEKHQKQKKWLKSNQKVLLSTNAFGMGIDKENVQFIIHFSPPASLENYYQEIGRAGRNGEKSYAFLLWNEQELLNLDQVFQNQTPSKKEFLRTISYLYSKFMIGENELPEQIFELSISKIQEFTKISHAKIKNVLNFMHNQELIYLNTAKNLSTLEIKFEVYDLENLPKKDSYF
;
A
#
# COMPACT_ATOMS: atom_id res chain seq x y z
N GLN A 1 17.84 -18.35 -1.54
CA GLN A 1 19.28 -18.54 -1.75
C GLN A 1 19.96 -17.24 -2.23
N TYR A 2 19.44 -16.58 -3.29
CA TYR A 2 20.03 -15.35 -3.87
C TYR A 2 20.24 -14.22 -2.85
N VAL A 3 19.23 -13.92 -2.02
CA VAL A 3 19.33 -12.92 -0.94
C VAL A 3 20.43 -13.29 0.06
N PHE A 4 20.53 -14.56 0.42
CA PHE A 4 21.59 -15.03 1.32
C PHE A 4 22.98 -14.79 0.72
N ASP A 5 23.16 -15.11 -0.55
CA ASP A 5 24.45 -14.94 -1.24
C ASP A 5 24.84 -13.46 -1.38
N LEU A 6 23.89 -12.58 -1.63
CA LEU A 6 24.10 -11.12 -1.60
C LEU A 6 24.53 -10.64 -0.20
N LEU A 7 23.89 -11.11 0.85
CA LEU A 7 24.14 -10.64 2.21
C LEU A 7 25.39 -11.23 2.84
N LYS A 8 25.81 -12.42 2.44
CA LYS A 8 26.97 -13.13 3.00
C LYS A 8 28.27 -12.33 2.92
N ASN A 9 28.42 -11.55 1.86
CA ASN A 9 29.61 -10.76 1.59
C ASN A 9 29.43 -9.26 1.86
N THR A 10 28.30 -8.88 2.49
CA THR A 10 27.94 -7.48 2.72
C THR A 10 28.09 -7.13 4.18
N ASN A 11 28.96 -6.16 4.47
CA ASN A 11 29.17 -5.59 5.80
C ASN A 11 28.49 -4.23 5.95
N SER A 12 27.39 -4.02 5.22
CA SER A 12 26.71 -2.74 5.13
C SER A 12 25.30 -2.81 5.69
N SER A 13 24.74 -1.66 6.03
CA SER A 13 23.34 -1.54 6.43
C SER A 13 22.43 -1.53 5.19
N GLY A 14 21.32 -2.24 5.28
CA GLY A 14 20.34 -2.29 4.20
C GLY A 14 18.92 -2.55 4.67
N ILE A 15 18.00 -2.44 3.72
CA ILE A 15 16.59 -2.79 3.93
C ILE A 15 16.16 -3.80 2.87
N ILE A 16 15.42 -4.81 3.30
CA ILE A 16 14.77 -5.78 2.40
C ILE A 16 13.27 -5.59 2.54
N TYR A 17 12.64 -5.11 1.49
CA TYR A 17 11.20 -4.98 1.44
C TYR A 17 10.54 -6.30 1.03
N VAL A 18 9.54 -6.72 1.80
CA VAL A 18 8.75 -7.91 1.58
C VAL A 18 7.26 -7.56 1.56
N ARG A 19 6.45 -8.40 0.95
CA ARG A 19 5.01 -8.13 0.79
C ARG A 19 4.21 -8.30 2.09
N THR A 20 4.47 -9.35 2.84
CA THR A 20 3.67 -9.69 4.02
C THR A 20 4.50 -9.66 5.30
N ARG A 21 3.81 -9.55 6.46
CA ARG A 21 4.43 -9.65 7.79
C ARG A 21 5.09 -11.02 7.98
N LYS A 22 4.42 -12.06 7.51
CA LYS A 22 4.93 -13.43 7.57
C LYS A 22 6.21 -13.60 6.77
N ASP A 23 6.29 -13.04 5.56
CA ASP A 23 7.51 -13.07 4.76
C ASP A 23 8.68 -12.41 5.49
N ALA A 24 8.45 -11.29 6.20
CA ALA A 24 9.48 -10.61 6.98
C ALA A 24 10.03 -11.49 8.11
N GLU A 25 9.14 -12.17 8.83
CA GLU A 25 9.50 -13.07 9.92
C GLU A 25 10.20 -14.33 9.38
N ASP A 26 9.60 -15.02 8.41
CA ASP A 26 10.09 -16.28 7.85
C ASP A 26 11.47 -16.09 7.18
N LEU A 27 11.64 -15.05 6.37
CA LEU A 27 12.91 -14.75 5.73
C LEU A 27 13.99 -14.36 6.77
N SER A 28 13.62 -13.57 7.78
CA SER A 28 14.55 -13.25 8.87
C SER A 28 15.00 -14.50 9.63
N TYR A 29 14.07 -15.40 9.93
CA TYR A 29 14.37 -16.67 10.56
C TYR A 29 15.30 -17.53 9.67
N PHE A 30 14.95 -17.69 8.41
CA PHE A 30 15.76 -18.44 7.43
C PHE A 30 17.20 -17.90 7.35
N LEU A 31 17.38 -16.59 7.25
CA LEU A 31 18.70 -15.98 7.18
C LEU A 31 19.52 -16.21 8.47
N LYS A 32 18.88 -16.18 9.63
CA LYS A 32 19.50 -16.50 10.91
C LYS A 32 19.95 -17.96 11.01
N THR A 33 19.15 -18.91 10.51
CA THR A 33 19.56 -20.32 10.43
C THR A 33 20.79 -20.53 9.56
N LYS A 34 20.97 -19.65 8.57
CA LYS A 34 22.19 -19.60 7.72
C LYS A 34 23.36 -18.81 8.35
N LYS A 35 23.32 -18.55 9.66
CA LYS A 35 24.33 -17.82 10.44
C LYS A 35 24.48 -16.33 10.13
N LEU A 36 23.53 -15.70 9.44
CA LEU A 36 23.46 -14.25 9.30
C LEU A 36 22.75 -13.64 10.52
N GLN A 37 23.52 -13.27 11.54
CA GLN A 37 22.97 -12.76 12.81
C GLN A 37 22.61 -11.27 12.80
N ASN A 38 23.09 -10.53 11.81
CA ASN A 38 22.87 -9.09 11.69
C ASN A 38 21.54 -8.71 10.99
N VAL A 39 20.61 -9.63 10.85
CA VAL A 39 19.29 -9.43 10.28
C VAL A 39 18.22 -9.31 11.38
N ASP A 40 17.22 -8.46 11.15
CA ASP A 40 16.04 -8.32 12.00
C ASP A 40 14.83 -8.00 11.12
N PHE A 41 13.61 -8.08 11.66
CA PHE A 41 12.40 -7.76 10.92
C PHE A 41 11.58 -6.65 11.59
N PHE A 42 10.77 -5.95 10.78
CA PHE A 42 9.90 -4.87 11.22
C PHE A 42 8.59 -4.86 10.42
N HIS A 43 7.45 -4.76 11.10
CA HIS A 43 6.14 -4.62 10.46
C HIS A 43 5.11 -3.99 11.40
N ALA A 44 3.98 -3.57 10.85
CA ALA A 44 2.92 -2.88 11.60
C ALA A 44 2.31 -3.71 12.74
N GLY A 45 2.37 -5.05 12.67
CA GLY A 45 1.86 -5.97 13.68
C GLY A 45 2.66 -6.06 14.98
N LEU A 46 3.89 -5.53 15.01
CA LEU A 46 4.70 -5.48 16.24
C LEU A 46 4.10 -4.48 17.22
N SER A 47 4.29 -4.76 18.53
CA SER A 47 3.95 -3.82 19.59
C SER A 47 4.77 -2.52 19.47
N THR A 48 4.28 -1.42 20.03
CA THR A 48 4.98 -0.13 20.02
C THR A 48 6.37 -0.23 20.65
N LYS A 49 6.50 -1.02 21.72
CA LYS A 49 7.79 -1.26 22.40
C LYS A 49 8.78 -1.99 21.50
N GLU A 50 8.36 -3.04 20.82
CA GLU A 50 9.20 -3.80 19.88
C GLU A 50 9.61 -2.95 18.69
N LYS A 51 8.68 -2.18 18.10
CA LYS A 51 8.98 -1.24 17.01
C LYS A 51 10.09 -0.27 17.41
N HIS A 52 9.95 0.36 18.56
CA HIS A 52 10.95 1.29 19.08
C HIS A 52 12.32 0.63 19.31
N GLN A 53 12.34 -0.56 19.91
CA GLN A 53 13.57 -1.29 20.18
C GLN A 53 14.30 -1.72 18.89
N LYS A 54 13.56 -2.29 17.92
CA LYS A 54 14.12 -2.75 16.65
C LYS A 54 14.62 -1.57 15.82
N GLN A 55 13.85 -0.50 15.73
CA GLN A 55 14.24 0.72 15.04
C GLN A 55 15.51 1.33 15.66
N LYS A 56 15.57 1.48 16.98
CA LYS A 56 16.74 2.02 17.69
C LYS A 56 18.00 1.16 17.47
N LYS A 57 17.87 -0.18 17.52
CA LYS A 57 18.97 -1.11 17.25
C LYS A 57 19.45 -0.99 15.81
N TRP A 58 18.55 -0.87 14.85
CA TRP A 58 18.91 -0.74 13.45
C TRP A 58 19.58 0.61 13.14
N LEU A 59 19.06 1.71 13.67
CA LEU A 59 19.64 3.06 13.50
C LEU A 59 21.07 3.14 14.02
N LYS A 60 21.36 2.49 15.15
CA LYS A 60 22.70 2.50 15.78
C LYS A 60 23.72 1.56 15.12
N SER A 61 23.30 0.65 14.28
CA SER A 61 24.18 -0.35 13.67
C SER A 61 24.56 0.02 12.25
N ASN A 62 25.84 -0.10 11.91
CA ASN A 62 26.32 0.15 10.54
C ASN A 62 26.26 -1.08 9.63
N GLN A 63 25.89 -2.25 10.16
CA GLN A 63 25.91 -3.52 9.44
C GLN A 63 24.57 -4.27 9.49
N LYS A 64 23.53 -3.65 10.06
CA LYS A 64 22.26 -4.36 10.29
C LYS A 64 21.33 -4.26 9.10
N VAL A 65 20.82 -5.40 8.68
CA VAL A 65 19.82 -5.52 7.62
C VAL A 65 18.42 -5.65 8.23
N LEU A 66 17.49 -4.86 7.78
CA LEU A 66 16.11 -4.88 8.25
C LEU A 66 15.17 -5.40 7.16
N LEU A 67 14.47 -6.48 7.48
CA LEU A 67 13.39 -7.00 6.61
C LEU A 67 12.08 -6.32 6.99
N SER A 68 11.42 -5.68 6.04
CA SER A 68 10.21 -4.95 6.38
C SER A 68 9.15 -4.97 5.28
N THR A 69 7.91 -4.80 5.70
CA THR A 69 6.85 -4.37 4.80
C THR A 69 6.96 -2.84 4.58
N ASN A 70 6.15 -2.26 3.71
CA ASN A 70 6.04 -0.81 3.49
C ASN A 70 5.73 0.00 4.78
N ALA A 71 5.37 -0.68 5.89
CA ALA A 71 5.16 -0.04 7.19
C ALA A 71 6.41 0.60 7.80
N PHE A 72 7.61 0.24 7.31
CA PHE A 72 8.87 0.83 7.75
C PHE A 72 9.34 1.85 6.71
N GLY A 73 9.18 3.11 7.04
CA GLY A 73 9.63 4.11 6.08
C GLY A 73 9.34 5.53 6.44
N MET A 74 8.15 5.89 6.87
CA MET A 74 7.85 7.28 7.21
C MET A 74 8.70 7.76 8.40
N GLY A 75 9.46 8.84 8.20
CA GLY A 75 10.28 9.44 9.24
C GLY A 75 11.58 8.69 9.59
N ILE A 76 12.02 7.73 8.77
CA ILE A 76 13.31 7.08 8.99
C ILE A 76 14.38 7.83 8.21
N ASP A 77 15.31 8.38 8.97
CA ASP A 77 16.50 9.03 8.46
C ASP A 77 17.74 8.29 8.97
N LYS A 78 18.32 7.48 8.10
CA LYS A 78 19.57 6.76 8.31
C LYS A 78 20.44 6.94 7.07
N GLU A 79 21.54 7.65 7.24
CA GLU A 79 22.41 8.06 6.14
C GLU A 79 23.15 6.89 5.48
N ASN A 80 23.56 5.90 6.26
CA ASN A 80 24.42 4.81 5.80
C ASN A 80 23.68 3.55 5.34
N VAL A 81 22.51 3.70 4.74
CA VAL A 81 21.85 2.59 4.02
C VAL A 81 22.47 2.46 2.65
N GLN A 82 23.17 1.35 2.41
CA GLN A 82 23.90 1.14 1.15
C GLN A 82 23.15 0.27 0.15
N PHE A 83 22.12 -0.46 0.57
CA PHE A 83 21.32 -1.21 -0.37
C PHE A 83 19.86 -1.33 0.05
N ILE A 84 19.02 -1.42 -0.97
CA ILE A 84 17.60 -1.79 -0.87
C ILE A 84 17.38 -3.05 -1.71
N ILE A 85 16.72 -4.04 -1.15
CA ILE A 85 16.28 -5.23 -1.89
C ILE A 85 14.78 -5.31 -1.80
N HIS A 86 14.10 -5.30 -2.94
CA HIS A 86 12.71 -5.68 -3.04
C HIS A 86 12.65 -7.19 -3.27
N PHE A 87 12.24 -7.94 -2.26
CA PHE A 87 12.08 -9.39 -2.33
C PHE A 87 10.85 -9.80 -3.16
N SER A 88 9.93 -8.87 -3.32
CA SER A 88 8.77 -8.93 -4.22
C SER A 88 8.54 -7.55 -4.81
N PRO A 89 7.95 -7.45 -6.00
CA PRO A 89 7.63 -6.16 -6.59
C PRO A 89 6.79 -5.28 -5.66
N PRO A 90 7.11 -3.99 -5.52
CA PRO A 90 6.33 -3.05 -4.72
C PRO A 90 4.94 -2.83 -5.32
N ALA A 91 4.03 -2.28 -4.50
CA ALA A 91 2.63 -2.12 -4.90
C ALA A 91 2.42 -1.02 -5.97
N SER A 92 3.33 -0.05 -6.07
CA SER A 92 3.30 1.01 -7.06
C SER A 92 4.70 1.54 -7.35
N LEU A 93 4.83 2.31 -8.43
CA LEU A 93 6.08 2.97 -8.81
C LEU A 93 6.48 4.03 -7.78
N GLU A 94 5.50 4.74 -7.20
CA GLU A 94 5.74 5.72 -6.13
C GLU A 94 6.33 5.04 -4.90
N ASN A 95 5.79 3.89 -4.49
CA ASN A 95 6.34 3.11 -3.39
C ASN A 95 7.77 2.70 -3.69
N TYR A 96 8.04 2.23 -4.91
CA TYR A 96 9.39 1.88 -5.34
C TYR A 96 10.35 3.05 -5.17
N TYR A 97 10.01 4.23 -5.71
CA TYR A 97 10.84 5.43 -5.60
C TYR A 97 11.05 5.88 -4.15
N GLN A 98 10.01 5.86 -3.33
CA GLN A 98 10.11 6.21 -1.92
C GLN A 98 10.99 5.24 -1.14
N GLU A 99 10.96 3.96 -1.49
CA GLU A 99 11.73 2.92 -0.83
C GLU A 99 13.20 2.93 -1.25
N ILE A 100 13.52 3.04 -2.54
CA ILE A 100 14.92 3.15 -3.00
C ILE A 100 15.58 4.45 -2.57
N GLY A 101 14.83 5.55 -2.45
CA GLY A 101 15.30 6.86 -1.98
C GLY A 101 15.78 6.85 -0.51
N ARG A 102 15.76 5.70 0.18
CA ARG A 102 16.34 5.54 1.52
C ARG A 102 17.80 5.18 1.50
N ALA A 103 18.33 4.70 0.38
CA ALA A 103 19.73 4.39 0.23
C ALA A 103 20.52 5.59 -0.30
N GLY A 104 21.83 5.63 0.01
CA GLY A 104 22.77 6.60 -0.55
C GLY A 104 22.61 8.03 -0.03
N ARG A 105 21.96 8.26 1.10
CA ARG A 105 21.75 9.61 1.66
C ARG A 105 23.04 10.27 2.13
N ASN A 106 24.09 9.49 2.35
CA ASN A 106 25.43 9.99 2.64
C ASN A 106 26.24 10.39 1.38
N GLY A 107 25.62 10.32 0.20
CA GLY A 107 26.28 10.60 -1.08
C GLY A 107 27.16 9.48 -1.62
N GLU A 108 27.27 8.36 -0.91
CA GLU A 108 28.01 7.19 -1.37
C GLU A 108 27.19 6.34 -2.35
N LYS A 109 27.89 5.55 -3.14
CA LYS A 109 27.25 4.61 -4.08
C LYS A 109 26.38 3.62 -3.32
N SER A 110 25.13 3.51 -3.73
CA SER A 110 24.16 2.58 -3.18
C SER A 110 23.53 1.72 -4.28
N TYR A 111 22.91 0.62 -3.89
CA TYR A 111 22.35 -0.35 -4.82
C TYR A 111 20.89 -0.63 -4.51
N ALA A 112 20.07 -0.70 -5.56
CA ALA A 112 18.70 -1.17 -5.48
C ALA A 112 18.54 -2.46 -6.30
N PHE A 113 18.03 -3.51 -5.68
CA PHE A 113 17.76 -4.79 -6.31
C PHE A 113 16.25 -5.05 -6.28
N LEU A 114 15.70 -5.41 -7.42
CA LEU A 114 14.33 -5.89 -7.53
C LEU A 114 14.35 -7.37 -7.90
N LEU A 115 13.89 -8.22 -7.00
CA LEU A 115 13.72 -9.64 -7.24
C LEU A 115 12.26 -9.88 -7.64
N TRP A 116 12.08 -10.65 -8.69
CA TRP A 116 10.77 -11.03 -9.19
C TRP A 116 10.82 -12.34 -9.95
N ASN A 117 9.70 -12.98 -10.09
CA ASN A 117 9.50 -14.10 -10.99
C ASN A 117 8.16 -13.94 -11.73
N GLU A 118 7.97 -14.70 -12.80
CA GLU A 118 6.77 -14.59 -13.64
C GLU A 118 5.48 -14.83 -12.84
N GLN A 119 5.50 -15.79 -11.90
CA GLN A 119 4.33 -16.07 -11.06
C GLN A 119 3.95 -14.90 -10.15
N GLU A 120 4.94 -14.17 -9.65
CA GLU A 120 4.68 -12.96 -8.84
C GLU A 120 4.10 -11.82 -9.67
N LEU A 121 4.52 -11.66 -10.91
CA LEU A 121 3.94 -10.67 -11.82
C LEU A 121 2.48 -11.03 -12.15
N LEU A 122 2.20 -12.30 -12.46
CA LEU A 122 0.82 -12.75 -12.68
C LEU A 122 -0.06 -12.55 -11.45
N ASN A 123 0.47 -12.82 -10.25
CA ASN A 123 -0.26 -12.59 -9.01
C ASN A 123 -0.53 -11.10 -8.77
N LEU A 124 0.42 -10.22 -9.10
CA LEU A 124 0.22 -8.78 -9.01
C LEU A 124 -0.86 -8.29 -9.95
N ASP A 125 -0.83 -8.75 -11.20
CA ASP A 125 -1.85 -8.40 -12.20
C ASP A 125 -3.23 -8.84 -11.74
N GLN A 126 -3.37 -10.07 -11.23
CA GLN A 126 -4.62 -10.56 -10.65
C GLN A 126 -5.09 -9.73 -9.46
N VAL A 127 -4.19 -9.36 -8.55
CA VAL A 127 -4.53 -8.49 -7.41
C VAL A 127 -4.99 -7.13 -7.90
N PHE A 128 -4.31 -6.55 -8.87
CA PHE A 128 -4.67 -5.27 -9.47
C PHE A 128 -6.06 -5.35 -10.13
N GLN A 129 -6.31 -6.34 -10.98
CA GLN A 129 -7.60 -6.54 -11.64
C GLN A 129 -8.74 -6.77 -10.62
N ASN A 130 -8.46 -7.51 -9.54
CA ASN A 130 -9.45 -7.77 -8.49
C ASN A 130 -9.77 -6.54 -7.63
N GLN A 131 -8.91 -5.53 -7.61
CA GLN A 131 -9.08 -4.30 -6.84
C GLN A 131 -9.54 -3.12 -7.71
N THR A 132 -9.22 -3.13 -9.00
CA THR A 132 -9.60 -2.06 -9.92
C THR A 132 -11.04 -2.26 -10.40
N PRO A 133 -11.94 -1.31 -10.13
CA PRO A 133 -13.30 -1.39 -10.63
C PRO A 133 -13.33 -1.12 -12.14
N SER A 134 -14.11 -1.87 -12.89
CA SER A 134 -14.44 -1.53 -14.28
C SER A 134 -15.38 -0.31 -14.31
N LYS A 135 -15.46 0.38 -15.45
CA LYS A 135 -16.40 1.50 -15.64
C LYS A 135 -17.84 1.10 -15.28
N LYS A 136 -18.26 -0.12 -15.64
CA LYS A 136 -19.59 -0.64 -15.32
C LYS A 136 -19.79 -0.83 -13.81
N GLU A 137 -18.81 -1.34 -13.10
CA GLU A 137 -18.84 -1.52 -11.65
C GLU A 137 -18.81 -0.16 -10.92
N PHE A 138 -18.04 0.79 -11.44
CA PHE A 138 -17.99 2.16 -10.94
C PHE A 138 -19.38 2.81 -11.04
N LEU A 139 -19.98 2.86 -12.23
CA LEU A 139 -21.32 3.43 -12.44
C LEU A 139 -22.40 2.72 -11.62
N ARG A 140 -22.32 1.39 -11.49
CA ARG A 140 -23.26 0.61 -10.69
C ARG A 140 -23.17 0.96 -9.20
N THR A 141 -21.97 1.22 -8.69
CA THR A 141 -21.79 1.67 -7.31
C THR A 141 -22.42 3.03 -7.09
N ILE A 142 -22.22 3.97 -8.01
CA ILE A 142 -22.80 5.30 -7.93
C ILE A 142 -24.33 5.25 -8.03
N SER A 143 -24.87 4.54 -9.02
CA SER A 143 -26.33 4.39 -9.16
C SER A 143 -26.98 3.80 -7.90
N TYR A 144 -26.30 2.87 -7.23
CA TYR A 144 -26.77 2.36 -5.95
C TYR A 144 -26.82 3.46 -4.88
N LEU A 145 -25.79 4.31 -4.78
CA LEU A 145 -25.75 5.39 -3.79
C LEU A 145 -26.88 6.39 -4.02
N TYR A 146 -27.09 6.82 -5.27
CA TYR A 146 -28.20 7.72 -5.64
C TYR A 146 -29.56 7.13 -5.30
N SER A 147 -29.80 5.88 -5.71
CA SER A 147 -31.05 5.18 -5.39
C SER A 147 -31.22 4.98 -3.88
N LYS A 148 -30.18 4.59 -3.15
CA LYS A 148 -30.24 4.32 -1.72
C LYS A 148 -30.53 5.55 -0.89
N PHE A 149 -29.96 6.68 -1.29
CA PHE A 149 -30.12 7.96 -0.59
C PHE A 149 -31.22 8.84 -1.18
N MET A 150 -31.97 8.32 -2.17
CA MET A 150 -33.09 9.02 -2.86
C MET A 150 -32.68 10.40 -3.40
N ILE A 151 -31.48 10.46 -3.99
CA ILE A 151 -30.95 11.70 -4.56
C ILE A 151 -31.47 11.81 -6.00
N GLY A 152 -32.14 12.93 -6.30
CA GLY A 152 -32.67 13.24 -7.63
C GLY A 152 -31.56 13.63 -8.62
N GLU A 153 -31.87 13.59 -9.93
CA GLU A 153 -30.98 14.18 -10.93
C GLU A 153 -30.86 15.69 -10.68
N ASN A 154 -29.63 16.20 -10.73
CA ASN A 154 -29.28 17.60 -10.47
C ASN A 154 -29.58 18.07 -9.03
N GLU A 155 -29.59 17.15 -8.08
CA GLU A 155 -29.76 17.46 -6.67
C GLU A 155 -28.42 17.32 -5.93
N LEU A 156 -28.03 18.37 -5.20
CA LEU A 156 -26.90 18.36 -4.26
C LEU A 156 -27.44 18.31 -2.83
N PRO A 157 -27.43 17.12 -2.20
CA PRO A 157 -27.93 17.00 -0.85
C PRO A 157 -26.97 17.64 0.15
N GLU A 158 -27.50 18.48 1.04
CA GLU A 158 -26.74 19.10 2.15
C GLU A 158 -26.56 18.17 3.36
N GLN A 159 -27.16 16.99 3.31
CA GLN A 159 -27.15 16.05 4.44
C GLN A 159 -26.00 15.04 4.36
N ILE A 160 -25.59 14.55 5.52
CA ILE A 160 -24.57 13.50 5.67
C ILE A 160 -25.29 12.14 5.75
N PHE A 161 -24.83 11.19 4.96
CA PHE A 161 -25.39 9.84 4.89
C PHE A 161 -24.51 8.82 5.61
N GLU A 162 -25.14 7.86 6.27
CA GLU A 162 -24.45 6.69 6.79
C GLU A 162 -24.19 5.67 5.68
N LEU A 163 -22.93 5.27 5.53
CA LEU A 163 -22.48 4.36 4.49
C LEU A 163 -22.04 3.01 5.07
N SER A 164 -22.52 1.92 4.47
CA SER A 164 -22.06 0.56 4.76
C SER A 164 -21.59 -0.12 3.49
N ILE A 165 -20.28 -0.35 3.36
CA ILE A 165 -19.71 -1.04 2.20
C ILE A 165 -20.28 -2.46 2.06
N SER A 166 -20.58 -3.14 3.17
CA SER A 166 -21.18 -4.48 3.14
C SER A 166 -22.57 -4.49 2.47
N LYS A 167 -23.39 -3.47 2.73
CA LYS A 167 -24.71 -3.31 2.07
C LYS A 167 -24.57 -3.00 0.57
N ILE A 168 -23.59 -2.18 0.20
CA ILE A 168 -23.28 -1.91 -1.22
C ILE A 168 -22.86 -3.20 -1.91
N GLN A 169 -21.97 -3.98 -1.29
CA GLN A 169 -21.51 -5.28 -1.80
C GLN A 169 -22.67 -6.26 -1.97
N GLU A 170 -23.54 -6.37 -0.98
CA GLU A 170 -24.70 -7.26 -1.02
C GLU A 170 -25.61 -6.97 -2.21
N PHE A 171 -25.90 -5.69 -2.46
CA PHE A 171 -26.77 -5.26 -3.54
C PHE A 171 -26.09 -5.29 -4.92
N THR A 172 -24.88 -4.73 -5.02
CA THR A 172 -24.17 -4.56 -6.30
C THR A 172 -23.45 -5.83 -6.74
N LYS A 173 -23.16 -6.77 -5.83
CA LYS A 173 -22.30 -7.94 -6.04
C LYS A 173 -20.87 -7.59 -6.46
N ILE A 174 -20.45 -6.37 -6.19
CA ILE A 174 -19.07 -5.89 -6.41
C ILE A 174 -18.25 -6.18 -5.16
N SER A 175 -16.98 -6.56 -5.31
CA SER A 175 -16.13 -6.88 -4.16
C SER A 175 -15.89 -5.65 -3.27
N HIS A 176 -15.70 -5.89 -1.96
CA HIS A 176 -15.43 -4.85 -0.97
C HIS A 176 -14.24 -3.96 -1.37
N ALA A 177 -13.18 -4.56 -1.92
CA ALA A 177 -11.99 -3.83 -2.36
C ALA A 177 -12.30 -2.85 -3.51
N LYS A 178 -13.06 -3.29 -4.52
CA LYS A 178 -13.47 -2.44 -5.64
C LYS A 178 -14.38 -1.29 -5.20
N ILE A 179 -15.36 -1.57 -4.34
CA ILE A 179 -16.24 -0.54 -3.79
C ILE A 179 -15.42 0.51 -3.04
N LYS A 180 -14.51 0.07 -2.17
CA LYS A 180 -13.62 0.98 -1.44
C LYS A 180 -12.78 1.84 -2.37
N ASN A 181 -12.28 1.27 -3.47
CA ASN A 181 -11.51 2.03 -4.45
C ASN A 181 -12.36 3.02 -5.24
N VAL A 182 -13.61 2.68 -5.58
CA VAL A 182 -14.58 3.66 -6.13
C VAL A 182 -14.77 4.85 -5.19
N LEU A 183 -15.06 4.57 -3.93
CA LEU A 183 -15.32 5.62 -2.93
C LEU A 183 -14.08 6.49 -2.68
N ASN A 184 -12.90 5.87 -2.58
CA ASN A 184 -11.64 6.61 -2.43
C ASN A 184 -11.32 7.46 -3.65
N PHE A 185 -11.55 6.94 -4.85
CA PHE A 185 -11.39 7.72 -6.08
C PHE A 185 -12.29 8.95 -6.08
N MET A 186 -13.59 8.77 -5.79
CA MET A 186 -14.53 9.88 -5.70
C MET A 186 -14.14 10.90 -4.62
N HIS A 187 -13.64 10.44 -3.48
CA HIS A 187 -13.14 11.32 -2.41
C HIS A 187 -11.91 12.13 -2.85
N ASN A 188 -10.94 11.49 -3.50
CA ASN A 188 -9.73 12.13 -4.00
C ASN A 188 -10.00 13.12 -5.14
N GLN A 189 -11.10 12.92 -5.90
CA GLN A 189 -11.58 13.86 -6.91
C GLN A 189 -12.51 14.93 -6.33
N GLU A 190 -12.64 14.99 -5.01
CA GLU A 190 -13.51 15.95 -4.29
C GLU A 190 -15.01 15.84 -4.65
N LEU A 191 -15.41 14.71 -5.26
CA LEU A 191 -16.80 14.44 -5.62
C LEU A 191 -17.64 14.08 -4.38
N ILE A 192 -17.02 13.44 -3.40
CA ILE A 192 -17.63 13.09 -2.12
C ILE A 192 -16.66 13.39 -0.98
N TYR A 193 -17.17 13.57 0.21
CA TYR A 193 -16.38 13.59 1.42
C TYR A 193 -16.66 12.35 2.27
N LEU A 194 -15.61 11.55 2.54
CA LEU A 194 -15.69 10.36 3.39
C LEU A 194 -15.13 10.67 4.77
N ASN A 195 -15.93 10.52 5.80
CA ASN A 195 -15.47 10.56 7.17
C ASN A 195 -15.41 9.13 7.73
N THR A 196 -14.24 8.67 8.10
CA THR A 196 -13.99 7.35 8.71
C THR A 196 -13.83 7.46 10.22
N ALA A 197 -14.84 7.98 10.93
CA ALA A 197 -14.87 7.92 12.38
C ALA A 197 -15.07 6.47 12.85
N LYS A 198 -14.52 6.12 13.99
CA LYS A 198 -14.21 4.77 14.51
C LYS A 198 -15.24 3.64 14.35
N ASN A 199 -16.50 3.89 13.97
CA ASN A 199 -17.52 2.84 13.77
C ASN A 199 -18.59 3.14 12.70
N LEU A 200 -18.58 4.31 12.07
CA LEU A 200 -19.55 4.69 11.05
C LEU A 200 -18.81 5.46 9.94
N SER A 201 -18.91 4.97 8.72
CA SER A 201 -18.45 5.73 7.56
C SER A 201 -19.60 6.63 7.11
N THR A 202 -19.34 7.93 7.03
CA THR A 202 -20.29 8.91 6.52
C THR A 202 -19.85 9.39 5.14
N LEU A 203 -20.80 9.75 4.31
CA LEU A 203 -20.59 10.22 2.95
C LEU A 203 -21.37 11.51 2.73
N GLU A 204 -20.70 12.53 2.26
CA GLU A 204 -21.27 13.77 1.74
C GLU A 204 -21.02 13.82 0.24
N ILE A 205 -22.04 14.07 -0.56
CA ILE A 205 -21.96 14.12 -2.03
C ILE A 205 -21.81 15.58 -2.46
N LYS A 206 -20.84 15.86 -3.33
CA LYS A 206 -20.48 17.22 -3.78
C LYS A 206 -20.54 17.41 -5.30
N PHE A 207 -21.23 16.53 -6.02
CA PHE A 207 -21.34 16.61 -7.47
C PHE A 207 -22.72 16.17 -7.96
N GLU A 208 -23.10 16.64 -9.14
CA GLU A 208 -24.29 16.21 -9.87
C GLU A 208 -23.98 15.03 -10.81
N VAL A 209 -24.99 14.24 -11.19
CA VAL A 209 -24.80 13.08 -12.12
C VAL A 209 -24.18 13.52 -13.45
N TYR A 210 -24.52 14.71 -13.92
CA TYR A 210 -23.99 15.30 -15.16
C TYR A 210 -22.45 15.44 -15.12
N ASP A 211 -21.88 15.70 -13.95
CA ASP A 211 -20.44 15.88 -13.80
C ASP A 211 -19.65 14.59 -14.03
N LEU A 212 -20.30 13.43 -13.86
CA LEU A 212 -19.66 12.12 -14.10
C LEU A 212 -19.40 11.82 -15.57
N GLU A 213 -20.25 12.34 -16.47
CA GLU A 213 -20.05 12.17 -17.91
C GLU A 213 -18.91 13.05 -18.43
N ASN A 214 -18.61 14.13 -17.71
CA ASN A 214 -17.60 15.12 -18.01
C ASN A 214 -16.29 14.96 -17.23
N LEU A 215 -16.13 13.88 -16.44
CA LEU A 215 -14.87 13.58 -15.80
C LEU A 215 -13.75 13.60 -16.87
N PRO A 216 -12.67 14.35 -16.64
CA PRO A 216 -11.62 14.50 -17.65
C PRO A 216 -11.10 13.12 -18.04
N LYS A 217 -11.11 12.84 -19.33
CA LYS A 217 -10.52 11.63 -19.94
C LYS A 217 -8.98 11.60 -19.79
N LYS A 218 -8.45 12.33 -18.83
CA LYS A 218 -7.06 12.32 -18.48
C LYS A 218 -6.80 11.09 -17.63
N ASP A 219 -6.04 10.22 -18.22
CA ASP A 219 -5.39 9.03 -17.70
C ASP A 219 -6.16 7.73 -17.89
N SER A 220 -5.49 6.87 -18.59
CA SER A 220 -5.79 5.48 -18.96
C SER A 220 -5.99 4.52 -17.77
N TYR A 221 -6.83 4.87 -16.81
CA TYR A 221 -7.17 4.00 -15.67
C TYR A 221 -8.53 3.33 -15.81
N PHE A 222 -9.18 3.43 -16.98
CA PHE A 222 -10.43 2.73 -17.28
C PHE A 222 -10.33 1.97 -18.61
#